data_f4e6616c9547988881607969f2f8e4c7
#
_entry.id   f4e6616c9547988881607969f2f8e4c7
#
_cell.length_a   1.000
_cell.length_b   1.000
_cell.length_c   1.000
_cell.angle_alpha   90.00
_cell.angle_beta   90.00
_cell.angle_gamma   90.00
#
_symmetry.space_group_name_H-M   'P 1'
#
loop_
_entity.id
_entity.type
_entity.pdbx_description
1 polymer ?
#
loop_
_entity_poly.entity_id
_entity_poly.type
_entity_poly.pdbx_seq_one_letter_code
_entity_poly.pdbx_strand_id
1 'polypeptide(L)'
;MKLFCSQKNLDYALNIVNKAISPNNTLPVLNNILLKAEGKKLYFSSTNLEIAISCSIDADVRSEGAITVPAKLITNYISLLVDEKVELSISEGVNLSINSSNSHTKIKCISSDEFPLIPKVEKGQEFSLKVEDFYRAVTETVFAASLNTTRPVLSGVYIKSNSGGLKVATTDSYRLAERSLKTSKMPSEDVSCIVPARTMMELGKILGKSDDKEVKVNISKNQILFSVDGVELISRLIEGKFPDYEKIIPHDKKTECEVSVEDLTLTLKRVSLFARENNNSVKISITNDGKMTISSEETKVGEEKAEVIAKVKGDNNKISLNAQYLLDVLTYISDDKIMFFVNDQASPACIRPASRDDYVYIIMPLKV
;
A
#
# COMPACT_ATOMS: atom_id res chain seq x y z
N MET A 1 -30.49 -4.81 19.55
CA MET A 1 -30.14 -3.92 18.41
C MET A 1 -31.22 -4.01 17.32
N LYS A 2 -31.73 -2.87 16.87
CA LYS A 2 -32.59 -2.78 15.69
C LYS A 2 -32.37 -1.42 15.01
N LEU A 3 -32.13 -1.43 13.70
CA LEU A 3 -31.84 -0.21 12.94
C LEU A 3 -32.19 -0.38 11.45
N PHE A 4 -32.23 0.76 10.76
CA PHE A 4 -32.35 0.84 9.30
C PHE A 4 -31.21 1.73 8.75
N CYS A 5 -30.62 1.33 7.66
CA CYS A 5 -29.58 2.11 6.98
C CYS A 5 -29.63 1.93 5.46
N SER A 6 -28.90 2.78 4.74
CA SER A 6 -28.70 2.64 3.30
C SER A 6 -27.83 1.43 2.98
N GLN A 7 -28.25 0.60 2.01
CA GLN A 7 -27.45 -0.52 1.51
C GLN A 7 -26.07 -0.04 1.00
N LYS A 8 -26.03 1.04 0.23
CA LYS A 8 -24.80 1.61 -0.33
C LYS A 8 -23.80 2.01 0.77
N ASN A 9 -24.27 2.70 1.83
CA ASN A 9 -23.42 3.10 2.93
C ASN A 9 -22.96 1.89 3.76
N LEU A 10 -23.84 0.91 3.95
CA LEU A 10 -23.53 -0.34 4.64
C LEU A 10 -22.45 -1.14 3.89
N ASP A 11 -22.60 -1.30 2.56
CA ASP A 11 -21.63 -1.98 1.71
C ASP A 11 -20.27 -1.27 1.73
N TYR A 12 -20.28 0.06 1.60
CA TYR A 12 -19.05 0.86 1.70
C TYR A 12 -18.31 0.62 3.03
N ALA A 13 -19.01 0.75 4.17
CA ALA A 13 -18.42 0.59 5.49
C ALA A 13 -17.88 -0.82 5.72
N LEU A 14 -18.64 -1.85 5.33
CA LEU A 14 -18.21 -3.25 5.42
C LEU A 14 -16.94 -3.51 4.58
N ASN A 15 -16.89 -2.99 3.36
CA ASN A 15 -15.72 -3.12 2.49
C ASN A 15 -14.48 -2.40 3.05
N ILE A 16 -14.66 -1.29 3.76
CA ILE A 16 -13.56 -0.57 4.42
C ILE A 16 -13.00 -1.40 5.58
N VAL A 17 -13.85 -1.79 6.53
CA VAL A 17 -13.36 -2.49 7.73
C VAL A 17 -12.88 -3.91 7.41
N ASN A 18 -13.42 -4.57 6.39
CA ASN A 18 -12.97 -5.89 5.96
C ASN A 18 -11.47 -5.96 5.60
N LYS A 19 -10.82 -4.81 5.32
CA LYS A 19 -9.38 -4.72 5.00
C LYS A 19 -8.47 -5.07 6.18
N ALA A 20 -8.92 -4.95 7.43
CA ALA A 20 -8.14 -5.38 8.59
C ALA A 20 -8.20 -6.90 8.84
N ILE A 21 -9.18 -7.61 8.23
CA ILE A 21 -9.33 -9.05 8.42
C ILE A 21 -8.16 -9.81 7.77
N SER A 22 -7.58 -10.74 8.50
CA SER A 22 -6.55 -11.66 8.00
C SER A 22 -7.16 -13.02 7.66
N PRO A 23 -6.66 -13.71 6.62
CA PRO A 23 -7.15 -15.05 6.28
C PRO A 23 -6.80 -16.13 7.32
N ASN A 24 -5.73 -15.90 8.11
CA ASN A 24 -5.18 -16.89 9.06
C ASN A 24 -5.23 -16.36 10.51
N ASN A 25 -6.44 -16.09 11.01
CA ASN A 25 -6.61 -15.65 12.39
C ASN A 25 -6.68 -16.86 13.35
N THR A 26 -6.00 -16.77 14.49
CA THR A 26 -6.02 -17.79 15.54
C THR A 26 -7.31 -17.78 16.36
N LEU A 27 -7.91 -16.62 16.52
CA LEU A 27 -9.17 -16.42 17.26
C LEU A 27 -10.33 -16.25 16.28
N PRO A 28 -11.40 -17.06 16.38
CA PRO A 28 -12.56 -16.99 15.47
C PRO A 28 -13.18 -15.60 15.36
N VAL A 29 -13.25 -14.86 16.48
CA VAL A 29 -13.85 -13.50 16.51
C VAL A 29 -13.09 -12.48 15.66
N LEU A 30 -11.79 -12.68 15.38
CA LEU A 30 -10.99 -11.83 14.49
C LEU A 30 -11.35 -12.00 13.00
N ASN A 31 -12.18 -13.00 12.65
CA ASN A 31 -12.77 -13.14 11.32
C ASN A 31 -14.09 -12.36 11.19
N ASN A 32 -14.50 -11.70 12.27
CA ASN A 32 -15.76 -10.98 12.34
C ASN A 32 -15.54 -9.46 12.33
N ILE A 33 -16.57 -8.74 11.89
CA ILE A 33 -16.72 -7.30 12.04
C ILE A 33 -17.62 -7.06 13.25
N LEU A 34 -17.19 -6.18 14.16
CA LEU A 34 -18.03 -5.67 15.23
C LEU A 34 -18.96 -4.60 14.67
N LEU A 35 -20.26 -4.79 14.87
CA LEU A 35 -21.31 -3.82 14.59
C LEU A 35 -21.85 -3.29 15.93
N LYS A 36 -21.84 -1.96 16.12
CA LYS A 36 -22.38 -1.29 17.32
C LYS A 36 -23.34 -0.18 16.89
N ALA A 37 -24.62 -0.33 17.23
CA ALA A 37 -25.62 0.70 17.04
C ALA A 37 -25.71 1.57 18.30
N GLU A 38 -25.47 2.88 18.16
CA GLU A 38 -25.49 3.84 19.25
C GLU A 38 -25.93 5.21 18.75
N GLY A 39 -26.89 5.83 19.43
CA GLY A 39 -27.44 7.13 19.04
C GLY A 39 -28.10 7.08 17.64
N LYS A 40 -27.54 7.79 16.67
CA LYS A 40 -27.99 7.83 15.28
C LYS A 40 -26.99 7.20 14.30
N LYS A 41 -26.09 6.37 14.80
CA LYS A 41 -25.01 5.79 13.99
C LYS A 41 -24.90 4.30 14.18
N LEU A 42 -24.42 3.65 13.12
CA LEU A 42 -23.91 2.30 13.15
C LEU A 42 -22.40 2.36 12.99
N TYR A 43 -21.67 1.91 14.00
CA TYR A 43 -20.22 1.82 14.05
C TYR A 43 -19.78 0.43 13.61
N PHE A 44 -18.68 0.41 12.88
CA PHE A 44 -18.03 -0.80 12.38
C PHE A 44 -16.60 -0.84 12.89
N SER A 45 -16.14 -1.99 13.33
CA SER A 45 -14.75 -2.19 13.71
C SER A 45 -14.26 -3.59 13.35
N SER A 46 -13.04 -3.70 12.92
CA SER A 46 -12.35 -4.97 12.67
C SER A 46 -10.88 -4.87 13.07
N THR A 47 -10.28 -5.98 13.42
CA THR A 47 -8.87 -6.03 13.79
C THR A 47 -8.30 -7.43 13.62
N ASN A 48 -6.99 -7.51 13.37
CA ASN A 48 -6.18 -8.72 13.47
C ASN A 48 -5.11 -8.61 14.57
N LEU A 49 -5.27 -7.65 15.50
CA LEU A 49 -4.36 -7.29 16.60
C LEU A 49 -3.10 -6.51 16.19
N GLU A 50 -2.77 -6.42 14.92
CA GLU A 50 -1.70 -5.59 14.37
C GLU A 50 -2.24 -4.30 13.75
N ILE A 51 -3.33 -4.45 12.98
CA ILE A 51 -4.09 -3.37 12.35
C ILE A 51 -5.52 -3.40 12.87
N ALA A 52 -6.11 -2.23 13.12
CA ALA A 52 -7.52 -2.07 13.38
C ALA A 52 -8.08 -0.99 12.46
N ILE A 53 -9.28 -1.21 11.93
CA ILE A 53 -10.00 -0.22 11.11
C ILE A 53 -11.36 -0.03 11.71
N SER A 54 -11.77 1.23 11.88
CA SER A 54 -13.10 1.62 12.32
C SER A 54 -13.67 2.74 11.45
N CYS A 55 -14.99 2.71 11.27
CA CYS A 55 -15.77 3.77 10.64
C CYS A 55 -17.20 3.76 11.15
N SER A 56 -18.00 4.74 10.74
CA SER A 56 -19.43 4.78 11.07
C SER A 56 -20.23 5.32 9.91
N ILE A 57 -21.51 4.92 9.87
CA ILE A 57 -22.52 5.47 8.95
C ILE A 57 -23.73 5.98 9.75
N ASP A 58 -24.48 6.90 9.17
CA ASP A 58 -25.77 7.31 9.73
C ASP A 58 -26.79 6.17 9.61
N ALA A 59 -27.57 5.97 10.67
CA ALA A 59 -28.58 4.93 10.74
C ALA A 59 -29.78 5.40 11.57
N ASP A 60 -30.99 4.91 11.21
CA ASP A 60 -32.19 5.07 12.02
C ASP A 60 -32.22 3.97 13.09
N VAL A 61 -31.56 4.26 14.22
CA VAL A 61 -31.45 3.30 15.35
C VAL A 61 -32.71 3.32 16.19
N ARG A 62 -33.42 2.17 16.23
CA ARG A 62 -34.63 1.94 17.05
C ARG A 62 -34.29 1.32 18.39
N SER A 63 -33.23 0.54 18.46
CA SER A 63 -32.75 -0.11 19.68
C SER A 63 -31.23 -0.28 19.57
N GLU A 64 -30.50 0.24 20.54
CA GLU A 64 -29.06 0.12 20.63
C GLU A 64 -28.61 -1.32 20.89
N GLY A 65 -27.32 -1.61 20.69
CA GLY A 65 -26.70 -2.89 20.95
C GLY A 65 -25.50 -3.15 20.07
N ALA A 66 -24.85 -4.28 20.29
CA ALA A 66 -23.66 -4.67 19.56
C ALA A 66 -23.63 -6.18 19.29
N ILE A 67 -23.00 -6.57 18.18
CA ILE A 67 -22.81 -7.96 17.77
C ILE A 67 -21.62 -8.05 16.84
N THR A 68 -20.95 -9.21 16.80
CA THR A 68 -19.91 -9.46 15.78
C THR A 68 -20.43 -10.40 14.71
N VAL A 69 -20.18 -10.11 13.45
CA VAL A 69 -20.70 -10.84 12.30
C VAL A 69 -19.54 -11.33 11.41
N PRO A 70 -19.61 -12.57 10.83
CA PRO A 70 -18.59 -13.07 9.92
C PRO A 70 -18.37 -12.12 8.74
N ALA A 71 -17.17 -11.51 8.67
CA ALA A 71 -16.85 -10.42 7.77
C ALA A 71 -17.10 -10.76 6.29
N LYS A 72 -16.52 -11.87 5.82
CA LYS A 72 -16.64 -12.29 4.43
C LYS A 72 -18.09 -12.57 4.03
N LEU A 73 -18.87 -13.17 4.94
CA LEU A 73 -20.25 -13.52 4.65
C LEU A 73 -21.12 -12.28 4.54
N ILE A 74 -21.08 -11.37 5.53
CA ILE A 74 -21.92 -10.18 5.52
C ILE A 74 -21.55 -9.25 4.37
N THR A 75 -20.23 -9.03 4.10
CA THR A 75 -19.78 -8.17 3.00
C THR A 75 -20.30 -8.69 1.66
N ASN A 76 -20.12 -9.98 1.38
CA ASN A 76 -20.60 -10.57 0.14
C ASN A 76 -22.14 -10.55 0.03
N TYR A 77 -22.85 -10.78 1.14
CA TYR A 77 -24.30 -10.78 1.12
C TYR A 77 -24.88 -9.37 0.86
N ILE A 78 -24.36 -8.35 1.57
CA ILE A 78 -24.83 -6.96 1.40
C ILE A 78 -24.51 -6.43 0.01
N SER A 79 -23.37 -6.79 -0.59
CA SER A 79 -23.02 -6.36 -1.96
C SER A 79 -23.97 -6.91 -3.05
N LEU A 80 -24.70 -7.99 -2.77
CA LEU A 80 -25.65 -8.59 -3.69
C LEU A 80 -27.09 -8.06 -3.53
N LEU A 81 -27.36 -7.27 -2.48
CA LEU A 81 -28.68 -6.65 -2.29
C LEU A 81 -28.84 -5.47 -3.26
N VAL A 82 -30.03 -5.39 -3.88
CA VAL A 82 -30.37 -4.30 -4.83
C VAL A 82 -31.22 -3.22 -4.20
N ASP A 83 -31.67 -3.43 -2.95
CA ASP A 83 -32.55 -2.53 -2.20
C ASP A 83 -31.78 -1.31 -1.69
N GLU A 84 -32.42 -0.14 -1.69
CA GLU A 84 -31.83 1.08 -1.13
C GLU A 84 -31.75 1.06 0.40
N LYS A 85 -32.66 0.35 1.09
CA LYS A 85 -32.78 0.33 2.54
C LYS A 85 -32.74 -1.09 3.10
N VAL A 86 -31.93 -1.27 4.15
CA VAL A 86 -31.73 -2.54 4.84
C VAL A 86 -32.08 -2.39 6.32
N GLU A 87 -32.85 -3.34 6.87
CA GLU A 87 -33.05 -3.47 8.31
C GLU A 87 -32.09 -4.50 8.88
N LEU A 88 -31.40 -4.11 9.96
CA LEU A 88 -30.58 -5.01 10.76
C LEU A 88 -31.17 -5.14 12.16
N SER A 89 -31.31 -6.38 12.65
CA SER A 89 -31.76 -6.63 14.01
C SER A 89 -31.10 -7.85 14.64
N ILE A 90 -30.84 -7.80 15.95
CA ILE A 90 -30.42 -8.97 16.71
C ILE A 90 -31.68 -9.75 17.06
N SER A 91 -31.75 -11.01 16.63
CA SER A 91 -32.82 -11.97 16.95
C SER A 91 -32.41 -12.90 18.10
N GLU A 92 -33.29 -13.81 18.49
CA GLU A 92 -33.04 -14.80 19.55
C GLU A 92 -31.69 -15.50 19.39
N GLY A 93 -30.99 -15.62 20.51
CA GLY A 93 -29.59 -16.07 20.51
C GLY A 93 -28.66 -15.00 19.94
N VAL A 94 -27.43 -15.41 19.55
CA VAL A 94 -26.43 -14.51 18.96
C VAL A 94 -26.56 -14.58 17.43
N ASN A 95 -27.65 -14.03 16.88
CA ASN A 95 -27.91 -14.01 15.44
C ASN A 95 -28.21 -12.59 14.95
N LEU A 96 -27.67 -12.24 13.78
CA LEU A 96 -28.03 -11.03 13.05
C LEU A 96 -29.06 -11.37 11.98
N SER A 97 -30.26 -10.79 12.09
CA SER A 97 -31.28 -10.82 11.04
C SER A 97 -31.12 -9.62 10.13
N ILE A 98 -31.10 -9.84 8.82
CA ILE A 98 -31.02 -8.83 7.78
C ILE A 98 -32.29 -8.95 6.92
N ASN A 99 -33.03 -7.85 6.82
CA ASN A 99 -34.25 -7.78 6.04
C ASN A 99 -34.12 -6.71 4.95
N SER A 100 -34.52 -7.03 3.76
CA SER A 100 -34.75 -6.13 2.65
C SER A 100 -36.14 -6.32 2.07
N SER A 101 -36.53 -5.65 1.00
CA SER A 101 -37.88 -5.72 0.44
C SER A 101 -38.30 -7.14 0.02
N ASN A 102 -37.34 -7.93 -0.46
CA ASN A 102 -37.58 -9.27 -1.04
C ASN A 102 -36.68 -10.37 -0.45
N SER A 103 -35.92 -10.07 0.60
CA SER A 103 -34.99 -11.02 1.19
C SER A 103 -34.97 -10.94 2.71
N HIS A 104 -34.93 -12.10 3.34
CA HIS A 104 -34.75 -12.25 4.78
C HIS A 104 -33.66 -13.29 5.05
N THR A 105 -32.66 -12.93 5.84
CA THR A 105 -31.61 -13.88 6.23
C THR A 105 -31.28 -13.75 7.71
N LYS A 106 -30.75 -14.84 8.28
CA LYS A 106 -30.21 -14.89 9.63
C LYS A 106 -28.75 -15.38 9.55
N ILE A 107 -27.85 -14.63 10.09
CA ILE A 107 -26.43 -14.98 10.18
C ILE A 107 -26.08 -15.33 11.62
N LYS A 108 -25.46 -16.50 11.85
CA LYS A 108 -24.92 -16.88 13.16
C LYS A 108 -23.71 -16.00 13.46
N CYS A 109 -23.68 -15.44 14.66
CA CYS A 109 -22.74 -14.44 15.10
C CYS A 109 -21.98 -14.88 16.34
N ILE A 110 -21.05 -14.06 16.81
CA ILE A 110 -20.34 -14.21 18.09
C ILE A 110 -20.70 -12.98 18.95
N SER A 111 -20.74 -13.12 20.28
CA SER A 111 -21.02 -12.00 21.18
C SER A 111 -20.00 -10.86 20.97
N SER A 112 -20.48 -9.63 21.07
CA SER A 112 -19.60 -8.44 21.06
C SER A 112 -18.59 -8.44 22.20
N ASP A 113 -18.87 -9.13 23.32
CA ASP A 113 -18.01 -9.19 24.49
C ASP A 113 -16.72 -9.98 24.23
N GLU A 114 -16.72 -10.85 23.21
CA GLU A 114 -15.54 -11.59 22.76
C GLU A 114 -14.62 -10.77 21.85
N PHE A 115 -15.12 -9.62 21.33
CA PHE A 115 -14.32 -8.79 20.43
C PHE A 115 -13.24 -8.03 21.22
N PRO A 116 -11.96 -8.06 20.76
CA PRO A 116 -10.88 -7.41 21.48
C PRO A 116 -11.08 -5.89 21.52
N LEU A 117 -10.70 -5.28 22.64
CA LEU A 117 -10.71 -3.82 22.75
C LEU A 117 -9.69 -3.24 21.79
N ILE A 118 -10.15 -2.33 20.93
CA ILE A 118 -9.25 -1.53 20.09
C ILE A 118 -8.73 -0.38 20.96
N PRO A 119 -7.40 -0.34 21.22
CA PRO A 119 -6.84 0.71 22.06
C PRO A 119 -6.96 2.07 21.36
N LYS A 120 -7.26 3.12 22.14
CA LYS A 120 -7.15 4.49 21.66
C LYS A 120 -5.66 4.84 21.54
N VAL A 121 -5.28 5.40 20.40
CA VAL A 121 -3.92 5.91 20.22
C VAL A 121 -3.73 7.16 21.09
N GLU A 122 -2.71 7.12 21.94
CA GLU A 122 -2.35 8.26 22.78
C GLU A 122 -1.94 9.46 21.90
N LYS A 123 -2.09 10.68 22.46
CA LYS A 123 -1.59 11.87 21.78
C LYS A 123 -0.08 11.77 21.58
N GLY A 124 0.35 11.94 20.35
CA GLY A 124 1.75 11.91 19.94
C GLY A 124 2.05 13.03 18.96
N GLN A 125 2.86 12.72 17.93
CA GLN A 125 3.17 13.68 16.87
C GLN A 125 2.01 13.70 15.85
N GLU A 126 1.34 14.85 15.76
CA GLU A 126 0.20 15.06 14.86
C GLU A 126 0.58 15.96 13.69
N PHE A 127 0.25 15.53 12.49
CA PHE A 127 0.40 16.28 11.25
C PHE A 127 -0.66 15.87 10.21
N SER A 128 -0.75 16.64 9.12
CA SER A 128 -1.66 16.34 8.02
C SER A 128 -0.89 16.27 6.70
N LEU A 129 -1.33 15.39 5.82
CA LEU A 129 -0.82 15.23 4.45
C LEU A 129 -1.98 15.36 3.46
N LYS A 130 -1.70 15.88 2.27
CA LYS A 130 -2.68 15.80 1.18
C LYS A 130 -2.92 14.35 0.80
N VAL A 131 -4.17 13.95 0.67
CA VAL A 131 -4.56 12.57 0.33
C VAL A 131 -3.91 12.13 -0.97
N GLU A 132 -3.96 12.95 -2.02
CA GLU A 132 -3.37 12.63 -3.32
C GLU A 132 -1.86 12.39 -3.25
N ASP A 133 -1.11 13.28 -2.57
CA ASP A 133 0.34 13.17 -2.45
C ASP A 133 0.74 11.93 -1.64
N PHE A 134 -0.01 11.66 -0.55
CA PHE A 134 0.29 10.51 0.30
C PHE A 134 -0.14 9.18 -0.34
N TYR A 135 -1.28 9.15 -1.03
CA TYR A 135 -1.69 8.00 -1.84
C TYR A 135 -0.61 7.62 -2.86
N ARG A 136 -0.11 8.63 -3.60
CA ARG A 136 0.97 8.43 -4.57
C ARG A 136 2.26 7.95 -3.90
N ALA A 137 2.62 8.52 -2.73
CA ALA A 137 3.81 8.07 -2.00
C ALA A 137 3.71 6.60 -1.55
N VAL A 138 2.55 6.20 -1.05
CA VAL A 138 2.30 4.82 -0.66
C VAL A 138 2.38 3.88 -1.85
N THR A 139 1.70 4.19 -2.95
CA THR A 139 1.64 3.32 -4.13
C THR A 139 2.99 3.20 -4.83
N GLU A 140 3.75 4.30 -4.92
CA GLU A 140 5.07 4.31 -5.57
C GLU A 140 6.19 3.71 -4.71
N THR A 141 5.95 3.43 -3.42
CA THR A 141 7.02 2.90 -2.55
C THR A 141 6.72 1.51 -1.98
N VAL A 142 5.50 1.22 -1.56
CA VAL A 142 5.17 0.03 -0.75
C VAL A 142 5.54 -1.30 -1.42
N PHE A 143 5.54 -1.37 -2.75
CA PHE A 143 5.86 -2.57 -3.52
C PHE A 143 7.33 -3.02 -3.38
N ALA A 144 8.22 -2.12 -2.96
CA ALA A 144 9.63 -2.42 -2.77
C ALA A 144 9.96 -2.93 -1.34
N ALA A 145 8.96 -3.05 -0.46
CA ALA A 145 9.13 -3.64 0.86
C ALA A 145 9.39 -5.16 0.76
N SER A 146 10.16 -5.69 1.70
CA SER A 146 10.49 -7.11 1.76
C SER A 146 9.26 -7.96 2.13
N LEU A 147 9.03 -9.02 1.39
CA LEU A 147 8.06 -10.06 1.75
C LEU A 147 8.61 -11.02 2.82
N ASN A 148 9.92 -10.99 3.07
CA ASN A 148 10.58 -11.88 4.03
C ASN A 148 10.52 -11.29 5.44
N THR A 149 9.93 -12.02 6.36
CA THR A 149 9.76 -11.62 7.76
C THR A 149 11.00 -11.82 8.65
N THR A 150 12.09 -12.40 8.13
CA THR A 150 13.34 -12.60 8.89
C THR A 150 14.03 -11.28 9.26
N ARG A 151 13.74 -10.22 8.52
CA ARG A 151 14.17 -8.84 8.81
C ARG A 151 12.95 -7.94 8.90
N PRO A 152 12.25 -7.90 10.04
CA PRO A 152 10.98 -7.19 10.18
C PRO A 152 11.03 -5.71 9.75
N VAL A 153 12.15 -5.02 10.01
CA VAL A 153 12.33 -3.61 9.63
C VAL A 153 12.23 -3.36 8.12
N LEU A 154 12.55 -4.36 7.28
CA LEU A 154 12.46 -4.26 5.83
C LEU A 154 11.07 -4.62 5.29
N SER A 155 10.22 -5.27 6.09
CA SER A 155 8.83 -5.56 5.72
C SER A 155 7.89 -4.39 5.97
N GLY A 156 8.44 -3.23 6.33
CA GLY A 156 7.70 -1.99 6.59
C GLY A 156 8.08 -0.86 5.67
N VAL A 157 7.25 0.17 5.72
CA VAL A 157 7.45 1.48 5.09
C VAL A 157 8.04 2.42 6.12
N TYR A 158 9.20 2.95 5.84
CA TYR A 158 9.88 3.92 6.69
C TYR A 158 9.36 5.32 6.40
N ILE A 159 8.93 6.02 7.42
CA ILE A 159 8.49 7.42 7.37
C ILE A 159 9.45 8.23 8.24
N LYS A 160 10.10 9.22 7.63
CA LYS A 160 11.06 10.10 8.31
C LYS A 160 10.76 11.55 7.99
N SER A 161 10.77 12.43 9.00
CA SER A 161 10.76 13.87 8.76
C SER A 161 12.12 14.36 8.24
N ASN A 162 12.08 15.41 7.44
CA ASN A 162 13.26 16.14 6.99
C ASN A 162 12.99 17.64 7.04
N SER A 163 13.97 18.48 6.74
CA SER A 163 13.90 19.93 6.80
C SER A 163 12.82 20.58 5.90
N GLY A 164 12.14 19.83 5.05
CA GLY A 164 11.15 20.36 4.10
C GLY A 164 9.86 19.54 4.00
N GLY A 165 9.73 18.46 4.79
CA GLY A 165 8.58 17.58 4.70
C GLY A 165 8.82 16.20 5.29
N LEU A 166 8.31 15.19 4.62
CA LEU A 166 8.50 13.78 4.99
C LEU A 166 9.13 13.01 3.84
N LYS A 167 9.90 12.01 4.18
CA LYS A 167 10.35 10.95 3.26
C LYS A 167 9.62 9.67 3.60
N VAL A 168 9.17 8.97 2.56
CA VAL A 168 8.60 7.62 2.64
C VAL A 168 9.52 6.70 1.85
N ALA A 169 10.08 5.69 2.50
CA ALA A 169 11.04 4.79 1.87
C ALA A 169 10.79 3.32 2.21
N THR A 170 11.08 2.45 1.25
CA THR A 170 11.02 0.99 1.40
C THR A 170 12.18 0.32 0.69
N THR A 171 12.65 -0.81 1.21
CA THR A 171 13.69 -1.63 0.57
C THR A 171 13.58 -3.10 0.99
N ASP A 172 13.98 -3.98 0.08
CA ASP A 172 14.17 -5.42 0.35
C ASP A 172 15.65 -5.83 0.34
N SER A 173 16.59 -4.87 0.35
CA SER A 173 18.04 -4.99 0.18
C SER A 173 18.53 -5.11 -1.27
N TYR A 174 17.66 -5.38 -2.23
CA TYR A 174 18.00 -5.48 -3.66
C TYR A 174 17.48 -4.30 -4.46
N ARG A 175 16.47 -3.62 -3.93
CA ARG A 175 15.86 -2.41 -4.49
C ARG A 175 15.44 -1.47 -3.38
N LEU A 176 15.30 -0.21 -3.70
CA LEU A 176 14.84 0.85 -2.81
C LEU A 176 13.89 1.77 -3.57
N ALA A 177 12.78 2.13 -2.95
CA ALA A 177 11.91 3.22 -3.42
C ALA A 177 11.84 4.30 -2.35
N GLU A 178 12.07 5.56 -2.72
CA GLU A 178 11.92 6.71 -1.84
C GLU A 178 11.07 7.78 -2.53
N ARG A 179 10.13 8.35 -1.78
CA ARG A 179 9.39 9.53 -2.17
C ARG A 179 9.43 10.61 -1.11
N SER A 180 9.69 11.85 -1.54
CA SER A 180 9.62 13.05 -0.70
C SER A 180 8.24 13.69 -0.78
N LEU A 181 7.68 14.08 0.37
CA LEU A 181 6.38 14.71 0.51
C LEU A 181 6.54 16.08 1.16
N LYS A 182 5.85 17.07 0.63
CA LYS A 182 5.66 18.36 1.30
C LYS A 182 4.51 18.24 2.29
N THR A 183 4.65 18.81 3.47
CA THR A 183 3.58 18.85 4.48
C THR A 183 3.12 20.29 4.69
N SER A 184 1.82 20.49 4.87
CA SER A 184 1.25 21.79 5.22
C SER A 184 1.53 22.15 6.68
N LYS A 185 1.68 21.14 7.54
CA LYS A 185 2.00 21.28 8.95
C LYS A 185 3.05 20.22 9.31
N MET A 186 4.23 20.67 9.67
CA MET A 186 5.29 19.78 10.14
C MET A 186 4.95 19.22 11.53
N PRO A 187 5.35 17.97 11.83
CA PRO A 187 5.34 17.49 13.20
C PRO A 187 6.20 18.39 14.10
N SER A 188 5.84 18.46 15.39
CA SER A 188 6.53 19.30 16.36
C SER A 188 7.94 18.80 16.70
N GLU A 189 8.20 17.53 16.48
CA GLU A 189 9.50 16.88 16.67
C GLU A 189 9.83 16.01 15.46
N ASP A 190 11.07 15.56 15.35
CA ASP A 190 11.49 14.67 14.28
C ASP A 190 10.75 13.35 14.34
N VAL A 191 10.11 12.99 13.24
CA VAL A 191 9.42 11.71 13.04
C VAL A 191 10.38 10.70 12.44
N SER A 192 10.41 9.49 12.99
CA SER A 192 11.13 8.34 12.46
C SER A 192 10.41 7.07 12.90
N CYS A 193 9.65 6.45 12.00
CA CYS A 193 8.90 5.24 12.30
C CYS A 193 8.82 4.28 11.12
N ILE A 194 8.56 3.01 11.42
CA ILE A 194 8.39 1.95 10.41
C ILE A 194 6.97 1.40 10.54
N VAL A 195 6.16 1.59 9.51
CA VAL A 195 4.77 1.11 9.44
C VAL A 195 4.75 -0.18 8.62
N PRO A 196 4.09 -1.27 9.07
CA PRO A 196 4.00 -2.48 8.27
C PRO A 196 3.50 -2.22 6.84
N ALA A 197 4.17 -2.80 5.84
CA ALA A 197 3.82 -2.57 4.43
C ALA A 197 2.37 -2.97 4.13
N ARG A 198 1.86 -4.04 4.76
CA ARG A 198 0.45 -4.42 4.66
C ARG A 198 -0.49 -3.31 5.12
N THR A 199 -0.19 -2.65 6.24
CA THR A 199 -0.97 -1.50 6.73
C THR A 199 -1.01 -0.39 5.69
N MET A 200 0.15 -0.06 5.11
CA MET A 200 0.24 1.00 4.11
C MET A 200 -0.47 0.63 2.79
N MET A 201 -0.43 -0.64 2.39
CA MET A 201 -1.23 -1.12 1.23
C MET A 201 -2.74 -0.97 1.47
N GLU A 202 -3.24 -1.34 2.65
CA GLU A 202 -4.66 -1.17 2.96
C GLU A 202 -5.04 0.31 3.10
N LEU A 203 -4.16 1.12 3.70
CA LEU A 203 -4.33 2.58 3.72
C LEU A 203 -4.39 3.16 2.30
N GLY A 204 -3.51 2.74 1.39
CA GLY A 204 -3.53 3.16 -0.01
C GLY A 204 -4.88 2.90 -0.68
N LYS A 205 -5.50 1.73 -0.43
CA LYS A 205 -6.83 1.40 -0.95
C LYS A 205 -7.95 2.26 -0.34
N ILE A 206 -7.77 2.80 0.87
CA ILE A 206 -8.70 3.73 1.50
C ILE A 206 -8.51 5.13 0.90
N LEU A 207 -7.27 5.62 0.85
CA LEU A 207 -6.93 6.92 0.28
C LEU A 207 -7.37 7.06 -1.18
N GLY A 208 -7.19 6.01 -1.99
CA GLY A 208 -7.58 6.02 -3.41
C GLY A 208 -9.09 6.07 -3.67
N LYS A 209 -9.91 5.98 -2.63
CA LYS A 209 -11.39 6.09 -2.70
C LYS A 209 -11.94 7.26 -1.86
N SER A 210 -11.07 8.01 -1.19
CA SER A 210 -11.46 9.10 -0.31
C SER A 210 -11.73 10.37 -1.10
N ASP A 211 -12.78 11.08 -0.73
CA ASP A 211 -13.10 12.42 -1.23
C ASP A 211 -12.46 13.53 -0.36
N ASP A 212 -11.86 13.19 0.78
CA ASP A 212 -11.14 14.13 1.65
C ASP A 212 -9.88 14.67 0.97
N LYS A 213 -9.53 15.92 1.29
CA LYS A 213 -8.32 16.56 0.80
C LYS A 213 -7.09 16.25 1.66
N GLU A 214 -7.30 15.94 2.92
CA GLU A 214 -6.24 15.72 3.90
C GLU A 214 -6.46 14.43 4.71
N VAL A 215 -5.39 13.70 4.94
CA VAL A 215 -5.33 12.61 5.92
C VAL A 215 -4.59 13.13 7.15
N LYS A 216 -5.20 12.96 8.32
CA LYS A 216 -4.58 13.27 9.61
C LYS A 216 -3.79 12.06 10.09
N VAL A 217 -2.59 12.30 10.57
CA VAL A 217 -1.68 11.28 11.09
C VAL A 217 -1.32 11.62 12.52
N ASN A 218 -1.43 10.65 13.42
CA ASN A 218 -0.97 10.73 14.79
C ASN A 218 -0.04 9.55 15.10
N ILE A 219 1.21 9.84 15.43
CA ILE A 219 2.23 8.83 15.75
C ILE A 219 2.50 8.89 17.25
N SER A 220 2.22 7.81 17.94
CA SER A 220 2.59 7.59 19.33
C SER A 220 3.82 6.67 19.41
N LYS A 221 4.23 6.28 20.62
CA LYS A 221 5.46 5.51 20.87
C LYS A 221 5.54 4.20 20.04
N ASN A 222 4.44 3.46 19.91
CA ASN A 222 4.41 2.14 19.27
C ASN A 222 3.22 1.95 18.31
N GLN A 223 2.47 3.02 18.03
CA GLN A 223 1.29 2.98 17.19
C GLN A 223 1.22 4.21 16.29
N ILE A 224 0.55 4.04 15.15
CA ILE A 224 0.19 5.11 14.25
C ILE A 224 -1.30 5.05 13.96
N LEU A 225 -1.94 6.22 13.92
CA LEU A 225 -3.33 6.41 13.54
C LEU A 225 -3.39 7.27 12.28
N PHE A 226 -4.13 6.80 11.30
CA PHE A 226 -4.54 7.56 10.12
C PHE A 226 -6.03 7.80 10.18
N SER A 227 -6.45 9.07 10.00
CA SER A 227 -7.87 9.46 9.99
C SER A 227 -8.18 10.18 8.69
N VAL A 228 -9.11 9.65 7.90
CA VAL A 228 -9.52 10.19 6.61
C VAL A 228 -10.95 9.75 6.32
N ASP A 229 -11.80 10.66 5.84
CA ASP A 229 -13.18 10.38 5.40
C ASP A 229 -14.02 9.60 6.45
N GLY A 230 -13.88 9.97 7.73
CA GLY A 230 -14.54 9.29 8.84
C GLY A 230 -14.05 7.87 9.13
N VAL A 231 -12.99 7.43 8.44
CA VAL A 231 -12.31 6.15 8.68
C VAL A 231 -11.09 6.38 9.58
N GLU A 232 -10.94 5.55 10.59
CA GLU A 232 -9.74 5.46 11.43
C GLU A 232 -9.04 4.14 11.17
N LEU A 233 -7.75 4.20 10.82
CA LEU A 233 -6.87 3.06 10.67
C LEU A 233 -5.75 3.17 11.68
N ILE A 234 -5.68 2.22 12.61
CA ILE A 234 -4.66 2.12 13.65
C ILE A 234 -3.74 0.96 13.29
N SER A 235 -2.43 1.15 13.43
CA SER A 235 -1.44 0.10 13.27
C SER A 235 -0.39 0.13 14.35
N ARG A 236 0.12 -1.04 14.74
CA ARG A 236 1.37 -1.15 15.47
C ARG A 236 2.53 -0.77 14.56
N LEU A 237 3.54 -0.11 15.13
CA LEU A 237 4.80 0.18 14.44
C LEU A 237 5.75 -1.02 14.56
N ILE A 238 6.62 -1.19 13.57
CA ILE A 238 7.70 -2.17 13.62
C ILE A 238 8.85 -1.58 14.43
N GLU A 239 9.27 -2.28 15.46
CA GLU A 239 10.41 -1.89 16.28
C GLU A 239 11.72 -2.15 15.56
N GLY A 240 12.68 -1.23 15.73
CA GLY A 240 14.02 -1.36 15.19
C GLY A 240 14.48 -0.12 14.41
N LYS A 241 15.70 -0.19 13.91
CA LYS A 241 16.32 0.88 13.12
C LYS A 241 16.28 0.51 11.64
N PHE A 242 15.66 1.37 10.82
CA PHE A 242 15.72 1.23 9.36
C PHE A 242 17.16 1.43 8.86
N PRO A 243 17.61 0.71 7.83
CA PRO A 243 18.95 0.88 7.29
C PRO A 243 19.25 2.31 6.83
N ASP A 244 20.51 2.71 6.94
CA ASP A 244 20.99 3.99 6.41
C ASP A 244 21.13 3.89 4.87
N TYR A 245 20.00 4.02 4.20
CA TYR A 245 19.87 3.81 2.75
C TYR A 245 20.30 5.01 1.92
N GLU A 246 20.36 6.21 2.51
CA GLU A 246 20.69 7.42 1.75
C GLU A 246 22.08 7.31 1.09
N LYS A 247 23.00 6.55 1.70
CA LYS A 247 24.34 6.30 1.18
C LYS A 247 24.41 5.47 -0.10
N ILE A 248 23.37 4.69 -0.40
CA ILE A 248 23.33 3.86 -1.62
C ILE A 248 22.77 4.59 -2.82
N ILE A 249 22.17 5.78 -2.63
CA ILE A 249 21.66 6.60 -3.72
C ILE A 249 22.83 7.24 -4.45
N PRO A 250 23.07 6.93 -5.75
CA PRO A 250 24.20 7.48 -6.48
C PRO A 250 24.08 9.00 -6.63
N HIS A 251 25.14 9.72 -6.33
CA HIS A 251 25.26 11.16 -6.59
C HIS A 251 25.82 11.44 -7.99
N ASP A 252 26.73 10.58 -8.47
CA ASP A 252 27.33 10.67 -9.80
C ASP A 252 26.41 10.08 -10.88
N LYS A 253 26.52 10.60 -12.10
CA LYS A 253 25.71 10.22 -13.25
C LYS A 253 26.58 10.16 -14.50
N LYS A 254 27.27 9.02 -14.69
CA LYS A 254 28.14 8.84 -15.87
C LYS A 254 27.36 8.64 -17.16
N THR A 255 26.23 7.93 -17.07
CA THR A 255 25.32 7.71 -18.20
C THR A 255 23.89 8.04 -17.76
N GLU A 256 23.28 8.98 -18.44
CA GLU A 256 21.88 9.38 -18.27
C GLU A 256 21.09 8.98 -19.52
N CYS A 257 19.91 8.40 -19.32
CA CYS A 257 19.10 7.90 -20.40
C CYS A 257 17.64 8.27 -20.17
N GLU A 258 17.07 9.16 -21.00
CA GLU A 258 15.63 9.44 -21.02
C GLU A 258 14.96 8.43 -21.95
N VAL A 259 13.99 7.66 -21.41
CA VAL A 259 13.32 6.59 -22.14
C VAL A 259 11.81 6.61 -21.87
N SER A 260 11.01 6.22 -22.89
CA SER A 260 9.56 6.04 -22.76
C SER A 260 9.23 4.91 -21.80
N VAL A 261 8.31 5.16 -20.86
CA VAL A 261 7.82 4.13 -19.91
C VAL A 261 7.10 3.02 -20.66
N GLU A 262 6.28 3.35 -21.64
CA GLU A 262 5.53 2.39 -22.44
C GLU A 262 6.46 1.46 -23.23
N ASP A 263 7.40 2.03 -24.01
CA ASP A 263 8.32 1.26 -24.85
C ASP A 263 9.23 0.35 -24.01
N LEU A 264 9.74 0.89 -22.90
CA LEU A 264 10.58 0.12 -21.98
C LEU A 264 9.78 -1.02 -21.32
N THR A 265 8.55 -0.75 -20.90
CA THR A 265 7.66 -1.76 -20.28
C THR A 265 7.34 -2.89 -21.26
N LEU A 266 6.96 -2.57 -22.50
CA LEU A 266 6.65 -3.57 -23.52
C LEU A 266 7.87 -4.42 -23.85
N THR A 267 9.04 -3.79 -23.97
CA THR A 267 10.29 -4.49 -24.25
C THR A 267 10.71 -5.38 -23.09
N LEU A 268 10.66 -4.89 -21.86
CA LEU A 268 10.96 -5.70 -20.67
C LEU A 268 10.01 -6.89 -20.51
N LYS A 269 8.71 -6.71 -20.78
CA LYS A 269 7.73 -7.82 -20.76
C LYS A 269 8.09 -8.93 -21.75
N ARG A 270 8.52 -8.58 -22.96
CA ARG A 270 8.96 -9.59 -23.96
C ARG A 270 10.23 -10.30 -23.52
N VAL A 271 11.30 -9.53 -23.22
CA VAL A 271 12.60 -10.08 -22.81
C VAL A 271 12.48 -10.92 -21.54
N SER A 272 11.63 -10.52 -20.60
CA SER A 272 11.42 -11.23 -19.33
C SER A 272 10.87 -12.65 -19.53
N LEU A 273 10.18 -12.95 -20.65
CA LEU A 273 9.69 -14.31 -20.94
C LEU A 273 10.85 -15.30 -21.05
N PHE A 274 11.98 -14.85 -21.58
CA PHE A 274 13.19 -15.65 -21.75
C PHE A 274 14.11 -15.60 -20.52
N ALA A 275 14.05 -14.52 -19.74
CA ALA A 275 14.90 -14.31 -18.56
C ALA A 275 14.42 -15.09 -17.31
N ARG A 276 13.20 -15.62 -17.29
CA ARG A 276 12.59 -16.29 -16.11
C ARG A 276 13.44 -17.45 -15.58
N GLU A 277 14.02 -18.26 -16.46
CA GLU A 277 14.86 -19.41 -16.08
C GLU A 277 16.21 -18.98 -15.49
N ASN A 278 16.63 -17.73 -15.72
CA ASN A 278 17.87 -17.16 -15.21
C ASN A 278 17.59 -16.02 -14.21
N ASN A 279 16.85 -16.30 -13.14
CA ASN A 279 16.54 -15.35 -12.05
C ASN A 279 16.01 -14.00 -12.52
N ASN A 280 15.27 -13.94 -13.65
CA ASN A 280 14.83 -12.71 -14.31
C ASN A 280 15.98 -11.74 -14.67
N SER A 281 17.19 -12.25 -14.90
CA SER A 281 18.34 -11.44 -15.26
C SER A 281 18.24 -10.93 -16.69
N VAL A 282 18.30 -9.63 -16.86
CA VAL A 282 18.40 -8.95 -18.17
C VAL A 282 19.61 -8.07 -18.21
N LYS A 283 20.30 -8.08 -19.37
CA LYS A 283 21.43 -7.21 -19.65
C LYS A 283 20.96 -5.98 -20.39
N ILE A 284 21.26 -4.83 -19.85
CA ILE A 284 20.97 -3.53 -20.45
C ILE A 284 22.28 -2.92 -20.94
N SER A 285 22.35 -2.60 -22.23
CA SER A 285 23.49 -1.92 -22.84
C SER A 285 23.01 -0.59 -23.39
N ILE A 286 23.63 0.51 -22.96
CA ILE A 286 23.31 1.87 -23.35
C ILE A 286 24.46 2.39 -24.18
N THR A 287 24.16 2.91 -25.37
CA THR A 287 25.16 3.46 -26.29
C THR A 287 24.84 4.93 -26.59
N ASN A 288 25.88 5.72 -26.78
CA ASN A 288 25.78 7.17 -26.99
C ASN A 288 25.15 7.57 -28.33
N ASP A 289 24.88 6.61 -29.21
CA ASP A 289 24.09 6.77 -30.44
C ASP A 289 22.56 6.81 -30.21
N GLY A 290 22.12 6.79 -28.94
CA GLY A 290 20.71 6.91 -28.59
C GLY A 290 19.95 5.58 -28.50
N LYS A 291 20.65 4.47 -28.29
CA LYS A 291 20.06 3.15 -28.20
C LYS A 291 20.22 2.53 -26.80
N MET A 292 19.16 1.96 -26.29
CA MET A 292 19.15 1.08 -25.14
C MET A 292 18.79 -0.33 -25.61
N THR A 293 19.75 -1.25 -25.58
CA THR A 293 19.52 -2.66 -25.91
C THR A 293 19.26 -3.45 -24.65
N ILE A 294 18.19 -4.22 -24.62
CA ILE A 294 17.82 -5.10 -23.51
C ILE A 294 17.84 -6.54 -24.04
N SER A 295 18.56 -7.43 -23.38
CA SER A 295 18.67 -8.83 -23.79
C SER A 295 18.61 -9.78 -22.61
N SER A 296 18.02 -10.94 -22.84
CA SER A 296 18.19 -12.12 -21.99
C SER A 296 19.47 -12.87 -22.36
N GLU A 297 19.96 -13.72 -21.47
CA GLU A 297 20.92 -14.74 -21.83
C GLU A 297 20.22 -15.89 -22.56
N GLU A 298 20.99 -16.66 -23.36
CA GLU A 298 20.49 -17.86 -23.99
C GLU A 298 20.09 -18.91 -22.94
N THR A 299 18.88 -19.40 -23.05
CA THR A 299 18.30 -20.42 -22.17
C THR A 299 17.77 -21.58 -23.01
N LYS A 300 17.24 -22.63 -22.36
CA LYS A 300 16.65 -23.79 -23.08
C LYS A 300 15.44 -23.39 -23.94
N VAL A 301 14.78 -22.26 -23.59
CA VAL A 301 13.62 -21.75 -24.34
C VAL A 301 14.02 -20.71 -25.40
N GLY A 302 15.30 -20.35 -25.48
CA GLY A 302 15.84 -19.35 -26.43
C GLY A 302 16.36 -18.10 -25.77
N GLU A 303 16.56 -17.07 -26.58
CA GLU A 303 17.00 -15.73 -26.16
C GLU A 303 16.15 -14.64 -26.83
N GLU A 304 16.12 -13.47 -26.25
CA GLU A 304 15.53 -12.26 -26.82
C GLU A 304 16.50 -11.09 -26.69
N LYS A 305 16.61 -10.33 -27.76
CA LYS A 305 17.35 -9.06 -27.79
C LYS A 305 16.52 -8.01 -28.49
N ALA A 306 16.22 -6.94 -27.80
CA ALA A 306 15.39 -5.85 -28.30
C ALA A 306 16.03 -4.49 -28.04
N GLU A 307 15.75 -3.52 -28.88
CA GLU A 307 16.23 -2.14 -28.78
C GLU A 307 15.07 -1.19 -28.44
N VAL A 308 15.35 -0.23 -27.57
CA VAL A 308 14.47 0.90 -27.22
C VAL A 308 15.20 2.18 -27.57
N ILE A 309 14.50 3.11 -28.22
CA ILE A 309 15.06 4.44 -28.52
C ILE A 309 15.11 5.25 -27.23
N ALA A 310 16.24 5.86 -26.97
CA ALA A 310 16.47 6.66 -25.78
C ALA A 310 17.28 7.89 -26.09
N LYS A 311 17.10 8.96 -25.30
CA LYS A 311 18.01 10.10 -25.35
C LYS A 311 19.13 9.86 -24.36
N VAL A 312 20.31 9.55 -24.87
CA VAL A 312 21.48 9.21 -24.06
C VAL A 312 22.40 10.41 -23.92
N LYS A 313 22.93 10.59 -22.71
CA LYS A 313 23.95 11.57 -22.35
C LYS A 313 25.02 10.92 -21.52
N GLY A 314 26.29 11.14 -21.87
CA GLY A 314 27.43 10.52 -21.19
C GLY A 314 28.00 9.31 -21.93
N ASP A 315 28.65 8.41 -21.19
CA ASP A 315 29.42 7.30 -21.74
C ASP A 315 28.56 6.09 -22.10
N ASN A 316 29.08 5.21 -22.95
CA ASN A 316 28.51 3.88 -23.15
C ASN A 316 28.59 3.09 -21.83
N ASN A 317 27.52 2.38 -21.50
CA ASN A 317 27.47 1.63 -20.26
C ASN A 317 26.72 0.31 -20.42
N LYS A 318 26.97 -0.62 -19.49
CA LYS A 318 26.30 -1.92 -19.43
C LYS A 318 26.00 -2.26 -17.98
N ILE A 319 24.85 -2.89 -17.73
CA ILE A 319 24.47 -3.35 -16.40
C ILE A 319 23.53 -4.56 -16.52
N SER A 320 23.61 -5.49 -15.57
CA SER A 320 22.68 -6.62 -15.46
C SER A 320 21.75 -6.39 -14.28
N LEU A 321 20.42 -6.41 -14.53
CA LEU A 321 19.40 -6.12 -13.54
C LEU A 321 18.30 -7.20 -13.55
N ASN A 322 17.55 -7.25 -12.48
CA ASN A 322 16.34 -8.07 -12.42
C ASN A 322 15.20 -7.37 -13.17
N ALA A 323 14.69 -8.02 -14.23
CA ALA A 323 13.60 -7.50 -15.06
C ALA A 323 12.31 -7.26 -14.29
N GLN A 324 11.99 -8.10 -13.28
CA GLN A 324 10.80 -7.94 -12.47
C GLN A 324 10.87 -6.65 -11.63
N TYR A 325 12.04 -6.31 -11.07
CA TYR A 325 12.20 -5.06 -10.32
C TYR A 325 12.05 -3.82 -11.20
N LEU A 326 12.46 -3.92 -12.47
CA LEU A 326 12.21 -2.86 -13.47
C LEU A 326 10.72 -2.76 -13.81
N LEU A 327 10.05 -3.88 -14.05
CA LEU A 327 8.61 -3.89 -14.36
C LEU A 327 7.77 -3.38 -13.18
N ASP A 328 8.17 -3.72 -11.96
CA ASP A 328 7.46 -3.27 -10.76
C ASP A 328 7.43 -1.73 -10.67
N VAL A 329 8.57 -1.05 -10.78
CA VAL A 329 8.61 0.40 -10.68
C VAL A 329 7.87 1.08 -11.84
N LEU A 330 7.99 0.55 -13.06
CA LEU A 330 7.29 1.11 -14.24
C LEU A 330 5.77 0.99 -14.14
N THR A 331 5.26 0.04 -13.35
CA THR A 331 3.82 -0.12 -13.10
C THR A 331 3.24 1.03 -12.29
N TYR A 332 4.04 1.65 -11.40
CA TYR A 332 3.57 2.70 -10.48
C TYR A 332 3.98 4.11 -10.89
N ILE A 333 4.90 4.29 -11.83
CA ILE A 333 5.24 5.59 -12.39
C ILE A 333 4.15 5.98 -13.40
N SER A 334 3.50 7.12 -13.16
CA SER A 334 2.45 7.68 -14.03
C SER A 334 2.98 8.62 -15.11
N ASP A 335 4.27 8.91 -15.10
CA ASP A 335 4.94 9.78 -16.07
C ASP A 335 5.16 9.02 -17.39
N ASP A 336 5.09 9.72 -18.52
CA ASP A 336 5.33 9.11 -19.85
C ASP A 336 6.79 8.68 -20.03
N LYS A 337 7.71 9.32 -19.33
CA LYS A 337 9.15 9.10 -19.46
C LYS A 337 9.84 9.02 -18.11
N ILE A 338 10.90 8.24 -18.10
CA ILE A 338 11.83 8.15 -16.96
C ILE A 338 13.23 8.56 -17.36
N MET A 339 14.00 9.02 -16.37
CA MET A 339 15.44 9.12 -16.39
C MET A 339 16.03 7.87 -15.77
N PHE A 340 16.85 7.15 -16.53
CA PHE A 340 17.57 5.96 -16.09
C PHE A 340 19.07 6.28 -16.03
N PHE A 341 19.68 6.07 -14.88
CA PHE A 341 21.09 6.41 -14.61
C PHE A 341 21.90 5.17 -14.30
N VAL A 342 23.07 5.08 -14.90
CA VAL A 342 24.04 3.99 -14.65
C VAL A 342 25.45 4.59 -14.59
N ASN A 343 26.21 4.17 -13.57
CA ASN A 343 27.61 4.59 -13.42
C ASN A 343 28.59 3.53 -13.93
N ASP A 344 28.34 2.27 -13.59
CA ASP A 344 29.13 1.10 -14.01
C ASP A 344 28.32 -0.20 -13.77
N GLN A 345 28.95 -1.34 -14.06
CA GLN A 345 28.30 -2.65 -13.94
C GLN A 345 28.07 -3.11 -12.49
N ALA A 346 28.80 -2.55 -11.53
CA ALA A 346 28.78 -2.96 -10.13
C ALA A 346 28.04 -1.97 -9.22
N SER A 347 27.78 -0.76 -9.72
CA SER A 347 27.06 0.29 -8.99
C SER A 347 25.55 0.19 -9.21
N PRO A 348 24.74 0.61 -8.22
CA PRO A 348 23.28 0.59 -8.36
C PRO A 348 22.81 1.44 -9.55
N ALA A 349 21.80 0.95 -10.28
CA ALA A 349 21.05 1.76 -11.23
C ALA A 349 20.02 2.62 -10.49
N CYS A 350 19.80 3.84 -11.00
CA CYS A 350 18.82 4.77 -10.44
C CYS A 350 17.77 5.12 -11.50
N ILE A 351 16.50 5.14 -11.11
CA ILE A 351 15.36 5.53 -11.93
C ILE A 351 14.65 6.68 -11.24
N ARG A 352 14.30 7.70 -12.04
CA ARG A 352 13.45 8.81 -11.61
C ARG A 352 12.44 9.13 -12.72
N PRO A 353 11.22 9.63 -12.39
CA PRO A 353 10.38 10.26 -13.39
C PRO A 353 11.11 11.41 -14.08
N ALA A 354 10.88 11.63 -15.36
CA ALA A 354 11.57 12.71 -16.09
C ALA A 354 11.03 14.11 -15.74
N SER A 355 9.78 14.20 -15.26
CA SER A 355 9.06 15.45 -15.00
C SER A 355 9.25 16.00 -13.57
N ARG A 356 9.83 15.20 -12.65
CA ARG A 356 9.91 15.52 -11.21
C ARG A 356 11.08 14.83 -10.51
N ASP A 357 11.50 15.34 -9.37
CA ASP A 357 12.66 14.88 -8.57
C ASP A 357 12.30 14.47 -7.13
N ASP A 358 11.02 14.40 -6.83
CA ASP A 358 10.51 13.97 -5.53
C ASP A 358 10.46 12.44 -5.33
N TYR A 359 10.86 11.66 -6.35
CA TYR A 359 10.88 10.20 -6.33
C TYR A 359 12.22 9.66 -6.86
N VAL A 360 12.73 8.64 -6.19
CA VAL A 360 13.89 7.88 -6.61
C VAL A 360 13.69 6.38 -6.38
N TYR A 361 14.06 5.60 -7.38
CA TYR A 361 14.09 4.16 -7.30
C TYR A 361 15.48 3.63 -7.63
N ILE A 362 15.98 2.72 -6.81
CA ILE A 362 17.32 2.13 -6.92
C ILE A 362 17.17 0.62 -7.12
N ILE A 363 17.99 0.06 -8.01
CA ILE A 363 18.08 -1.38 -8.23
C ILE A 363 19.57 -1.78 -8.13
N MET A 364 19.84 -2.76 -7.29
CA MET A 364 21.19 -3.34 -7.18
C MET A 364 21.47 -4.21 -8.41
N PRO A 365 22.69 -4.13 -8.99
CA PRO A 365 23.07 -4.96 -10.10
C PRO A 365 23.17 -6.43 -9.70
N LEU A 366 22.86 -7.31 -10.64
CA LEU A 366 23.12 -8.74 -10.50
C LEU A 366 24.61 -8.99 -10.75
N LYS A 367 25.22 -9.81 -9.89
CA LYS A 367 26.57 -10.30 -10.15
C LYS A 367 26.48 -11.33 -11.27
N VAL A 368 27.09 -11.02 -12.40
CA VAL A 368 27.27 -11.92 -13.57
C VAL A 368 28.55 -12.71 -13.37
#